data_c3ce432b443e5e39943dd0d2efc34154
#
_entry.id   c3ce432b443e5e39943dd0d2efc34154
#
_cell.length_a   1.000
_cell.length_b   1.000
_cell.length_c   1.000
_cell.angle_alpha   90.00
_cell.angle_beta   90.00
_cell.angle_gamma   90.00
#
_symmetry.space_group_name_H-M   'P 1'
#
loop_
_entity.id
_entity.type
_entity.pdbx_description
1 polymer ?
#
loop_
_entity_poly.entity_id
_entity_poly.type
_entity_poly.pdbx_seq_one_letter_code
_entity_poly.pdbx_strand_id
1 'polypeptide(L)'
;ANLGNVMGRMDYGKMIAGCAAALASDSGSIGYVGPLINAETRQLVNAAYLGARHCWEEVRGNDPADLDFEVTWIGYWFNLPGETLDPTLVSNDFIDGGADVLISGIDTTEAITVAGQRAAAGETVWAVPYDYVQACDTAPEVCLGVPYFNWAPPYLEIAESVADGTYAAEFQWLAPAWDQIDDPDTTPVGYLKGPALDPEDEAALDEFIAGLADGSISLWTGPLNLQDGSAWLAEGETATEQQIWFMEQLLEGIEGAS
;
A
#
# COMPACT_ATOMS: atom_id res chain seq x y z
N ALA A 1 26.79 2.80 20.62
CA ALA A 1 26.50 3.10 19.20
C ALA A 1 25.75 4.43 19.14
N ASN A 2 25.89 5.15 18.04
CA ASN A 2 25.24 6.45 17.80
C ASN A 2 24.50 6.46 16.43
N LEU A 3 24.18 5.28 15.92
CA LEU A 3 23.44 5.08 14.70
C LEU A 3 22.15 4.33 15.03
N GLY A 4 21.03 4.92 14.77
CA GLY A 4 19.69 4.32 14.79
C GLY A 4 19.08 4.34 13.39
N ASN A 5 17.98 3.67 13.22
CA ASN A 5 17.15 3.72 12.03
C ASN A 5 15.68 3.87 12.44
N VAL A 6 14.93 4.66 11.68
CA VAL A 6 13.49 4.85 11.88
C VAL A 6 12.77 4.61 10.57
N MET A 7 11.67 3.87 10.62
CA MET A 7 10.80 3.59 9.49
C MET A 7 9.34 3.58 9.94
N GLY A 8 8.45 4.05 9.10
CA GLY A 8 7.02 3.93 9.34
C GLY A 8 6.48 2.55 8.93
N ARG A 9 5.44 2.07 9.62
CA ARG A 9 4.70 0.84 9.29
C ARG A 9 3.81 1.05 8.07
N MET A 10 4.43 1.29 6.92
CA MET A 10 3.74 1.51 5.66
C MET A 10 2.97 0.27 5.18
N ASP A 11 3.26 -0.91 5.73
CA ASP A 11 2.43 -2.10 5.53
C ASP A 11 0.96 -1.83 5.90
N TYR A 12 0.67 -1.10 6.98
CA TYR A 12 -0.70 -0.66 7.29
C TYR A 12 -1.26 0.30 6.24
N GLY A 13 -0.47 1.29 5.81
CA GLY A 13 -0.89 2.22 4.75
C GLY A 13 -1.22 1.49 3.44
N LYS A 14 -0.45 0.45 3.10
CA LYS A 14 -0.69 -0.38 1.92
C LYS A 14 -1.87 -1.33 2.09
N MET A 15 -2.13 -1.87 3.29
CA MET A 15 -3.37 -2.61 3.56
C MET A 15 -4.60 -1.74 3.31
N ILE A 16 -4.58 -0.51 3.80
CA ILE A 16 -5.68 0.45 3.59
C ILE A 16 -5.83 0.79 2.10
N ALA A 17 -4.70 1.01 1.40
CA ALA A 17 -4.70 1.25 -0.04
C ALA A 17 -5.30 0.09 -0.84
N GLY A 18 -4.94 -1.15 -0.49
CA GLY A 18 -5.50 -2.35 -1.11
C GLY A 18 -6.99 -2.50 -0.84
N CYS A 19 -7.43 -2.26 0.41
CA CYS A 19 -8.86 -2.26 0.75
C CYS A 19 -9.63 -1.22 -0.06
N ALA A 20 -9.18 0.04 -0.12
CA ALA A 20 -9.81 1.09 -0.91
C ALA A 20 -9.89 0.72 -2.41
N ALA A 21 -8.85 0.09 -2.95
CA ALA A 21 -8.83 -0.40 -4.31
C ALA A 21 -9.89 -1.49 -4.55
N ALA A 22 -9.98 -2.47 -3.66
CA ALA A 22 -10.94 -3.56 -3.78
C ALA A 22 -12.40 -3.10 -3.59
N LEU A 23 -12.64 -2.10 -2.73
CA LEU A 23 -13.97 -1.52 -2.56
C LEU A 23 -14.45 -0.83 -3.83
N ALA A 24 -13.59 -0.07 -4.51
CA ALA A 24 -13.94 0.69 -5.71
C ALA A 24 -13.88 -0.15 -7.01
N SER A 25 -13.21 -1.30 -7.02
CA SER A 25 -13.08 -2.12 -8.23
C SER A 25 -14.37 -2.84 -8.57
N ASP A 26 -14.81 -2.73 -9.82
CA ASP A 26 -15.92 -3.51 -10.36
C ASP A 26 -15.43 -4.82 -11.01
N SER A 27 -14.23 -4.81 -11.56
CA SER A 27 -13.66 -5.95 -12.28
C SER A 27 -12.99 -6.98 -11.35
N GLY A 28 -12.52 -6.55 -10.17
CA GLY A 28 -11.63 -7.33 -9.32
C GLY A 28 -10.18 -7.34 -9.79
N SER A 29 -9.85 -6.65 -10.89
CA SER A 29 -8.48 -6.60 -11.41
C SER A 29 -7.77 -5.33 -10.97
N ILE A 30 -6.68 -5.50 -10.22
CA ILE A 30 -5.90 -4.44 -9.59
C ILE A 30 -4.44 -4.54 -10.03
N GLY A 31 -3.94 -3.49 -10.68
CA GLY A 31 -2.54 -3.38 -11.09
C GLY A 31 -1.70 -2.62 -10.05
N TYR A 32 -0.59 -3.21 -9.63
CA TYR A 32 0.37 -2.57 -8.73
C TYR A 32 1.65 -2.17 -9.48
N VAL A 33 1.92 -0.88 -9.60
CA VAL A 33 3.16 -0.36 -10.19
C VAL A 33 4.26 -0.42 -9.13
N GLY A 34 5.07 -1.48 -9.17
CA GLY A 34 6.11 -1.75 -8.19
C GLY A 34 7.44 -1.07 -8.53
N PRO A 35 8.25 -0.63 -7.52
CA PRO A 35 9.55 -0.01 -7.79
C PRO A 35 10.60 -1.05 -8.17
N LEU A 36 11.45 -1.46 -7.26
CA LEU A 36 12.45 -2.53 -7.43
C LEU A 36 12.17 -3.68 -6.45
N ILE A 37 12.63 -4.86 -6.78
CA ILE A 37 12.39 -6.04 -5.94
C ILE A 37 13.39 -6.07 -4.78
N ASN A 38 12.88 -5.92 -3.56
CA ASN A 38 13.60 -6.17 -2.31
C ASN A 38 12.62 -6.60 -1.21
N ALA A 39 13.10 -6.88 0.00
CA ALA A 39 12.24 -7.36 1.09
C ALA A 39 11.16 -6.34 1.49
N GLU A 40 11.50 -5.05 1.57
CA GLU A 40 10.56 -3.98 1.90
C GLU A 40 9.45 -3.86 0.84
N THR A 41 9.80 -3.81 -0.44
CA THR A 41 8.83 -3.64 -1.52
C THR A 41 7.91 -4.84 -1.68
N ARG A 42 8.43 -6.07 -1.48
CA ARG A 42 7.60 -7.28 -1.42
C ARG A 42 6.60 -7.21 -0.24
N GLN A 43 7.06 -6.80 0.93
CA GLN A 43 6.19 -6.59 2.09
C GLN A 43 5.05 -5.62 1.77
N LEU A 44 5.33 -4.49 1.10
CA LEU A 44 4.34 -3.48 0.76
C LEU A 44 3.32 -3.99 -0.27
N VAL A 45 3.77 -4.76 -1.27
CA VAL A 45 2.86 -5.41 -2.24
C VAL A 45 2.00 -6.46 -1.55
N ASN A 46 2.59 -7.32 -0.71
CA ASN A 46 1.87 -8.32 0.07
C ASN A 46 0.83 -7.68 1.00
N ALA A 47 1.17 -6.56 1.64
CA ALA A 47 0.25 -5.81 2.48
C ALA A 47 -0.93 -5.24 1.69
N ALA A 48 -0.69 -4.65 0.51
CA ALA A 48 -1.75 -4.17 -0.36
C ALA A 48 -2.67 -5.31 -0.82
N TYR A 49 -2.10 -6.43 -1.24
CA TYR A 49 -2.88 -7.62 -1.59
C TYR A 49 -3.74 -8.14 -0.45
N LEU A 50 -3.19 -8.24 0.77
CA LEU A 50 -3.94 -8.71 1.93
C LEU A 50 -5.11 -7.77 2.25
N GLY A 51 -4.92 -6.47 2.16
CA GLY A 51 -5.99 -5.50 2.31
C GLY A 51 -7.05 -5.60 1.22
N ALA A 52 -6.62 -5.75 -0.04
CA ALA A 52 -7.51 -5.94 -1.18
C ALA A 52 -8.34 -7.22 -1.02
N ARG A 53 -7.68 -8.35 -0.72
CA ARG A 53 -8.34 -9.64 -0.52
C ARG A 53 -9.36 -9.57 0.59
N HIS A 54 -9.02 -9.02 1.76
CA HIS A 54 -9.93 -8.90 2.88
C HIS A 54 -11.19 -8.11 2.52
N CYS A 55 -11.04 -6.93 1.90
CA CYS A 55 -12.19 -6.11 1.54
C CYS A 55 -13.00 -6.70 0.38
N TRP A 56 -12.37 -7.40 -0.55
CA TRP A 56 -13.04 -8.10 -1.63
C TRP A 56 -13.90 -9.27 -1.11
N GLU A 57 -13.34 -10.09 -0.23
CA GLU A 57 -13.99 -11.29 0.33
C GLU A 57 -14.97 -10.95 1.45
N GLU A 58 -14.50 -10.30 2.50
CA GLU A 58 -15.23 -10.16 3.77
C GLU A 58 -16.18 -8.96 3.78
N VAL A 59 -15.83 -7.88 3.06
CA VAL A 59 -16.68 -6.68 3.03
C VAL A 59 -17.66 -6.73 1.86
N ARG A 60 -17.18 -7.03 0.66
CA ARG A 60 -18.03 -7.10 -0.54
C ARG A 60 -18.70 -8.46 -0.75
N GLY A 61 -18.21 -9.52 -0.08
CA GLY A 61 -18.74 -10.88 -0.21
C GLY A 61 -18.49 -11.53 -1.58
N ASN A 62 -17.45 -11.09 -2.29
CA ASN A 62 -17.08 -11.62 -3.59
C ASN A 62 -16.26 -12.92 -3.45
N ASP A 63 -16.20 -13.71 -4.53
CA ASP A 63 -15.35 -14.89 -4.57
C ASP A 63 -13.86 -14.45 -4.64
N PRO A 64 -12.99 -14.95 -3.74
CA PRO A 64 -11.56 -14.64 -3.79
C PRO A 64 -10.89 -15.04 -5.12
N ALA A 65 -11.45 -16.01 -5.84
CA ALA A 65 -10.95 -16.43 -7.14
C ALA A 65 -11.18 -15.39 -8.26
N ASP A 66 -12.06 -14.41 -8.01
CA ASP A 66 -12.32 -13.32 -8.94
C ASP A 66 -11.44 -12.08 -8.68
N LEU A 67 -10.57 -12.13 -7.66
CA LEU A 67 -9.59 -11.07 -7.41
C LEU A 67 -8.31 -11.36 -8.19
N ASP A 68 -8.01 -10.52 -9.16
CA ASP A 68 -6.78 -10.52 -9.95
C ASP A 68 -5.87 -9.38 -9.47
N PHE A 69 -4.76 -9.72 -8.81
CA PHE A 69 -3.83 -8.75 -8.26
C PHE A 69 -2.43 -8.95 -8.86
N GLU A 70 -2.04 -8.04 -9.74
CA GLU A 70 -0.78 -8.15 -10.47
C GLU A 70 0.20 -7.03 -10.08
N VAL A 71 1.49 -7.37 -9.91
CA VAL A 71 2.57 -6.40 -9.76
C VAL A 71 3.55 -6.45 -10.93
N THR A 72 3.83 -5.28 -11.49
CA THR A 72 4.92 -5.08 -12.44
C THR A 72 5.97 -4.17 -11.83
N TRP A 73 7.21 -4.69 -11.70
CA TRP A 73 8.34 -3.96 -11.14
C TRP A 73 9.04 -3.14 -12.22
N ILE A 74 9.13 -1.82 -12.05
CA ILE A 74 9.81 -0.96 -13.02
C ILE A 74 11.33 -1.00 -12.92
N GLY A 75 11.90 -1.45 -11.79
CA GLY A 75 13.33 -1.63 -11.58
C GLY A 75 14.00 -0.54 -10.74
N TYR A 76 13.30 0.54 -10.40
CA TYR A 76 13.74 1.60 -9.51
C TYR A 76 12.55 2.35 -8.89
N TRP A 77 12.80 3.28 -7.98
CA TRP A 77 11.76 4.04 -7.29
C TRP A 77 11.03 5.08 -8.18
N PHE A 78 11.60 5.42 -9.31
CA PHE A 78 11.06 6.35 -10.31
C PHE A 78 11.61 6.02 -11.69
N ASN A 79 11.05 6.62 -12.73
CA ASN A 79 11.48 6.40 -14.10
C ASN A 79 12.93 6.89 -14.34
N LEU A 80 13.78 5.99 -14.77
CA LEU A 80 15.12 6.25 -15.27
C LEU A 80 15.16 5.86 -16.76
N PRO A 81 14.99 6.80 -17.71
CA PRO A 81 14.86 6.47 -19.12
C PRO A 81 16.01 5.60 -19.66
N GLY A 82 15.68 4.43 -20.21
CA GLY A 82 16.65 3.45 -20.72
C GLY A 82 17.19 2.47 -19.70
N GLU A 83 16.90 2.66 -18.40
CA GLU A 83 17.34 1.77 -17.31
C GLU A 83 16.15 1.03 -16.65
N THR A 84 14.98 1.68 -16.58
CA THR A 84 13.76 1.13 -16.00
C THR A 84 12.69 0.86 -17.06
N LEU A 85 11.66 0.09 -16.70
CA LEU A 85 10.40 0.14 -17.43
C LEU A 85 9.78 1.52 -17.25
N ASP A 86 9.09 2.00 -18.28
CA ASP A 86 8.36 3.25 -18.21
C ASP A 86 7.04 3.05 -17.40
N PRO A 87 6.88 3.69 -16.24
CA PRO A 87 5.67 3.50 -15.42
C PRO A 87 4.39 3.97 -16.12
N THR A 88 4.48 4.90 -17.07
CA THR A 88 3.33 5.30 -17.90
C THR A 88 2.87 4.15 -18.80
N LEU A 89 3.82 3.42 -19.41
CA LEU A 89 3.50 2.25 -20.24
C LEU A 89 2.95 1.12 -19.37
N VAL A 90 3.60 0.82 -18.24
CA VAL A 90 3.14 -0.21 -17.28
C VAL A 90 1.71 0.07 -16.81
N SER A 91 1.40 1.33 -16.47
CA SER A 91 0.06 1.72 -16.04
C SER A 91 -0.99 1.54 -17.16
N ASN A 92 -0.64 1.87 -18.40
CA ASN A 92 -1.53 1.63 -19.54
C ASN A 92 -1.69 0.13 -19.82
N ASP A 93 -0.63 -0.66 -19.72
CA ASP A 93 -0.67 -2.12 -19.95
C ASP A 93 -1.62 -2.80 -18.94
N PHE A 94 -1.61 -2.40 -17.67
CA PHE A 94 -2.57 -2.89 -16.67
C PHE A 94 -4.02 -2.58 -17.07
N ILE A 95 -4.32 -1.32 -17.44
CA ILE A 95 -5.69 -0.92 -17.82
C ILE A 95 -6.11 -1.65 -19.10
N ASP A 96 -5.23 -1.77 -20.09
CA ASP A 96 -5.50 -2.51 -21.33
C ASP A 96 -5.66 -4.03 -21.06
N GLY A 97 -5.06 -4.53 -19.97
CA GLY A 97 -5.22 -5.89 -19.45
C GLY A 97 -6.54 -6.12 -18.70
N GLY A 98 -7.27 -5.06 -18.36
CA GLY A 98 -8.57 -5.14 -17.67
C GLY A 98 -8.57 -4.62 -16.24
N ALA A 99 -7.44 -4.14 -15.71
CA ALA A 99 -7.40 -3.53 -14.39
C ALA A 99 -8.21 -2.22 -14.38
N ASP A 100 -9.09 -2.07 -13.42
CA ASP A 100 -9.87 -0.86 -13.19
C ASP A 100 -9.36 -0.05 -11.99
N VAL A 101 -8.36 -0.57 -11.25
CA VAL A 101 -7.66 0.18 -10.20
C VAL A 101 -6.16 0.03 -10.32
N LEU A 102 -5.44 1.13 -10.20
CA LEU A 102 -3.98 1.18 -10.12
C LEU A 102 -3.53 1.56 -8.72
N ILE A 103 -2.65 0.76 -8.12
CA ILE A 103 -1.94 1.11 -6.88
C ILE A 103 -0.49 1.45 -7.23
N SER A 104 0.00 2.60 -6.77
CA SER A 104 1.40 2.98 -6.93
C SER A 104 2.26 2.52 -5.75
N GLY A 105 3.45 2.00 -6.05
CA GLY A 105 4.54 1.77 -5.10
C GLY A 105 5.79 2.57 -5.43
N ILE A 106 5.72 3.48 -6.42
CA ILE A 106 6.82 4.35 -6.86
C ILE A 106 6.65 5.78 -6.35
N ASP A 107 7.75 6.53 -6.29
CA ASP A 107 7.81 7.89 -5.70
C ASP A 107 7.25 8.98 -6.63
N THR A 108 6.66 8.59 -7.76
CA THR A 108 6.17 9.50 -8.79
C THR A 108 4.72 9.19 -9.19
N THR A 109 4.06 10.10 -9.89
CA THR A 109 2.61 10.14 -10.06
C THR A 109 2.11 9.59 -11.40
N GLU A 110 2.92 8.79 -12.12
CA GLU A 110 2.51 8.29 -13.44
C GLU A 110 1.23 7.46 -13.38
N ALA A 111 1.08 6.58 -12.38
CA ALA A 111 -0.11 5.73 -12.27
C ALA A 111 -1.41 6.54 -12.18
N ILE A 112 -1.48 7.52 -11.26
CA ILE A 112 -2.67 8.37 -11.13
C ILE A 112 -2.83 9.31 -12.34
N THR A 113 -1.73 9.77 -12.94
CA THR A 113 -1.78 10.59 -14.16
C THR A 113 -2.41 9.81 -15.32
N VAL A 114 -2.03 8.55 -15.50
CA VAL A 114 -2.59 7.67 -16.54
C VAL A 114 -4.07 7.39 -16.23
N ALA A 115 -4.42 7.03 -14.99
CA ALA A 115 -5.80 6.81 -14.59
C ALA A 115 -6.69 8.02 -14.89
N GLY A 116 -6.23 9.25 -14.55
CA GLY A 116 -6.96 10.49 -14.88
C GLY A 116 -7.12 10.71 -16.38
N GLN A 117 -6.10 10.43 -17.20
CA GLN A 117 -6.18 10.54 -18.65
C GLN A 117 -7.17 9.53 -19.24
N ARG A 118 -7.18 8.28 -18.77
CA ARG A 118 -8.09 7.22 -19.21
C ARG A 118 -9.53 7.53 -18.78
N ALA A 119 -9.74 8.02 -17.56
CA ALA A 119 -11.04 8.48 -17.08
C ALA A 119 -11.57 9.64 -17.90
N ALA A 120 -10.74 10.61 -18.24
CA ALA A 120 -11.11 11.72 -19.13
C ALA A 120 -11.46 11.26 -20.56
N ALA A 121 -10.97 10.10 -20.99
CA ALA A 121 -11.33 9.44 -22.23
C ALA A 121 -12.63 8.62 -22.14
N GLY A 122 -13.23 8.49 -20.94
CA GLY A 122 -14.51 7.84 -20.69
C GLY A 122 -14.40 6.40 -20.15
N GLU A 123 -13.23 5.98 -19.69
CA GLU A 123 -13.05 4.69 -19.04
C GLU A 123 -13.31 4.81 -17.54
N THR A 124 -13.74 3.72 -16.89
CA THR A 124 -13.87 3.65 -15.43
C THR A 124 -12.55 3.12 -14.88
N VAL A 125 -11.75 4.00 -14.32
CA VAL A 125 -10.44 3.66 -13.75
C VAL A 125 -10.18 4.53 -12.52
N TRP A 126 -9.64 3.91 -11.48
CA TRP A 126 -9.30 4.54 -10.23
C TRP A 126 -7.81 4.40 -9.92
N ALA A 127 -7.30 5.19 -8.96
CA ALA A 127 -5.92 5.10 -8.54
C ALA A 127 -5.72 5.37 -7.06
N VAL A 128 -4.76 4.66 -6.48
CA VAL A 128 -4.18 4.95 -5.17
C VAL A 128 -2.71 5.31 -5.40
N PRO A 129 -2.37 6.62 -5.49
CA PRO A 129 -0.98 7.07 -5.55
C PRO A 129 -0.25 6.81 -4.24
N TYR A 130 1.03 7.20 -4.15
CA TYR A 130 1.89 6.82 -3.03
C TYR A 130 2.80 7.95 -2.59
N ASP A 131 3.26 7.83 -1.36
CA ASP A 131 4.38 8.46 -0.69
C ASP A 131 4.12 9.84 -0.07
N TYR A 132 3.40 10.76 -0.72
CA TYR A 132 3.22 12.11 -0.19
C TYR A 132 1.76 12.61 -0.28
N VAL A 133 1.36 13.43 0.69
CA VAL A 133 -0.03 13.83 0.94
C VAL A 133 -0.73 14.51 -0.24
N GLN A 134 0.00 15.23 -1.11
CA GLN A 134 -0.57 15.95 -2.27
C GLN A 134 -0.63 15.10 -3.54
N ALA A 135 -0.31 13.81 -3.49
CA ALA A 135 -0.31 12.97 -4.69
C ALA A 135 -1.68 12.92 -5.39
N CYS A 136 -2.78 12.98 -4.63
CA CYS A 136 -4.13 13.04 -5.17
C CYS A 136 -4.44 14.33 -5.97
N ASP A 137 -3.70 15.42 -5.76
CA ASP A 137 -3.92 16.68 -6.49
C ASP A 137 -3.64 16.55 -8.00
N THR A 138 -2.94 15.48 -8.39
CA THR A 138 -2.61 15.19 -9.80
C THR A 138 -3.86 14.87 -10.62
N ALA A 139 -4.78 14.06 -10.11
CA ALA A 139 -6.06 13.72 -10.72
C ALA A 139 -7.07 13.35 -9.62
N PRO A 140 -7.63 14.34 -8.92
CA PRO A 140 -8.48 14.10 -7.76
C PRO A 140 -9.75 13.31 -8.09
N GLU A 141 -10.23 13.40 -9.34
CA GLU A 141 -11.44 12.72 -9.81
C GLU A 141 -11.32 11.18 -9.88
N VAL A 142 -10.11 10.64 -9.82
CA VAL A 142 -9.84 9.18 -9.82
C VAL A 142 -9.12 8.71 -8.57
N CYS A 143 -8.78 9.62 -7.64
CA CYS A 143 -8.02 9.29 -6.45
C CYS A 143 -8.89 8.69 -5.35
N LEU A 144 -8.61 7.44 -4.96
CA LEU A 144 -9.27 6.76 -3.85
C LEU A 144 -8.65 7.09 -2.49
N GLY A 145 -7.43 7.60 -2.48
CA GLY A 145 -6.69 7.96 -1.29
C GLY A 145 -5.19 7.80 -1.49
N VAL A 146 -4.41 8.21 -0.50
CA VAL A 146 -2.95 8.12 -0.56
C VAL A 146 -2.36 7.69 0.77
N PRO A 147 -1.66 6.55 0.83
CA PRO A 147 -0.78 6.22 1.95
C PRO A 147 0.50 7.07 1.84
N TYR A 148 0.92 7.67 2.93
CA TYR A 148 2.07 8.57 2.95
C TYR A 148 2.96 8.36 4.17
N PHE A 149 4.25 8.66 4.01
CA PHE A 149 5.17 8.81 5.12
C PHE A 149 5.19 10.26 5.63
N ASN A 150 5.34 10.41 6.94
CA ASN A 150 5.60 11.68 7.57
C ASN A 150 6.84 11.56 8.47
N TRP A 151 7.93 12.08 7.99
CA TRP A 151 9.23 11.97 8.65
C TRP A 151 9.46 13.03 9.73
N ALA A 152 8.65 14.11 9.75
CA ALA A 152 8.87 15.23 10.66
C ALA A 152 8.70 14.85 12.15
N PRO A 153 7.60 14.20 12.60
CA PRO A 153 7.42 13.85 14.00
C PRO A 153 8.56 12.97 14.54
N PRO A 154 8.91 11.80 13.94
CA PRO A 154 9.96 10.97 14.48
C PRO A 154 11.34 11.62 14.44
N TYR A 155 11.63 12.47 13.46
CA TYR A 155 12.91 13.19 13.44
C TYR A 155 12.99 14.28 14.50
N LEU A 156 11.89 14.94 14.84
CA LEU A 156 11.83 15.90 15.94
C LEU A 156 12.07 15.20 17.28
N GLU A 157 11.42 14.05 17.53
CA GLU A 157 11.61 13.25 18.74
C GLU A 157 13.08 12.79 18.89
N ILE A 158 13.68 12.33 17.78
CA ILE A 158 15.10 11.96 17.77
C ILE A 158 15.97 13.17 18.08
N ALA A 159 15.72 14.33 17.47
CA ALA A 159 16.48 15.55 17.71
C ALA A 159 16.39 16.01 19.19
N GLU A 160 15.20 15.97 19.78
CA GLU A 160 14.96 16.27 21.19
C GLU A 160 15.70 15.27 22.09
N SER A 161 15.61 13.98 21.82
CA SER A 161 16.32 12.95 22.61
C SER A 161 17.83 13.11 22.57
N VAL A 162 18.39 13.54 21.45
CA VAL A 162 19.82 13.88 21.33
C VAL A 162 20.17 15.11 22.16
N ALA A 163 19.34 16.15 22.13
CA ALA A 163 19.54 17.38 22.91
C ALA A 163 19.50 17.11 24.42
N ASP A 164 18.60 16.23 24.85
CA ASP A 164 18.41 15.85 26.25
C ASP A 164 19.40 14.77 26.74
N GLY A 165 20.20 14.19 25.84
CA GLY A 165 21.14 13.14 26.16
C GLY A 165 20.49 11.78 26.45
N THR A 166 19.26 11.58 26.03
CA THR A 166 18.46 10.33 26.20
C THR A 166 18.44 9.44 24.95
N TYR A 167 19.05 9.89 23.85
CA TYR A 167 19.03 9.15 22.59
C TYR A 167 19.55 7.72 22.74
N ALA A 168 18.74 6.76 22.29
CA ALA A 168 19.09 5.35 22.14
C ALA A 168 19.22 4.98 20.66
N ALA A 169 20.32 4.34 20.30
CA ALA A 169 20.56 3.87 18.94
C ALA A 169 19.83 2.52 18.73
N GLU A 170 18.66 2.56 18.16
CA GLU A 170 17.81 1.39 17.90
C GLU A 170 17.13 1.48 16.52
N PHE A 171 16.55 0.38 16.08
CA PHE A 171 15.60 0.37 14.97
C PHE A 171 14.20 0.63 15.53
N GLN A 172 13.53 1.65 14.99
CA GLN A 172 12.15 1.98 15.32
C GLN A 172 11.27 1.75 14.09
N TRP A 173 10.26 0.91 14.22
CA TRP A 173 9.26 0.67 13.18
C TRP A 173 7.91 1.16 13.69
N LEU A 174 7.59 2.41 13.30
CA LEU A 174 6.55 3.22 13.91
C LEU A 174 5.17 2.95 13.29
N ALA A 175 4.21 2.54 14.12
CA ALA A 175 2.82 2.38 13.69
C ALA A 175 2.16 3.74 13.39
N PRO A 176 1.06 3.75 12.61
CA PRO A 176 0.21 4.94 12.48
C PRO A 176 -0.26 5.46 13.83
N ALA A 177 -0.43 6.77 13.96
CA ALA A 177 -1.23 7.36 15.03
C ALA A 177 -2.71 7.18 14.66
N TRP A 178 -3.29 6.04 15.02
CA TRP A 178 -4.58 5.58 14.51
C TRP A 178 -5.71 6.58 14.64
N ASP A 179 -5.78 7.30 15.78
CA ASP A 179 -6.79 8.34 16.03
C ASP A 179 -6.58 9.60 15.18
N GLN A 180 -5.46 9.69 14.47
CA GLN A 180 -5.01 10.84 13.68
C GLN A 180 -4.32 10.37 12.37
N ILE A 181 -4.80 9.26 11.80
CA ILE A 181 -4.19 8.64 10.62
C ILE A 181 -4.23 9.54 9.38
N ASP A 182 -5.15 10.47 9.33
CA ASP A 182 -5.35 11.48 8.30
C ASP A 182 -4.66 12.82 8.60
N ASP A 183 -3.99 12.96 9.77
CA ASP A 183 -3.27 14.18 10.13
C ASP A 183 -1.79 14.11 9.76
N PRO A 184 -1.36 14.79 8.67
CA PRO A 184 0.02 14.77 8.21
C PRO A 184 1.01 15.48 9.14
N ASP A 185 0.56 16.16 10.18
CA ASP A 185 1.43 16.81 11.16
C ASP A 185 1.76 15.90 12.36
N THR A 186 1.04 14.80 12.53
CA THR A 186 1.10 13.98 13.75
C THR A 186 1.51 12.52 13.50
N THR A 187 0.89 11.85 12.52
CA THR A 187 1.14 10.42 12.28
C THR A 187 2.42 10.17 11.49
N PRO A 188 3.28 9.20 11.87
CA PRO A 188 4.48 8.86 11.09
C PRO A 188 4.17 8.15 9.77
N VAL A 189 3.02 7.45 9.72
CA VAL A 189 2.42 6.87 8.52
C VAL A 189 0.95 7.20 8.54
N GLY A 190 0.45 7.73 7.44
CA GLY A 190 -0.96 8.09 7.34
C GLY A 190 -1.62 7.57 6.09
N TYR A 191 -2.93 7.80 6.05
CA TYR A 191 -3.75 7.58 4.87
C TYR A 191 -4.76 8.72 4.75
N LEU A 192 -4.64 9.50 3.67
CA LEU A 192 -5.65 10.50 3.32
C LEU A 192 -6.63 9.88 2.32
N LYS A 193 -7.91 9.85 2.68
CA LYS A 193 -8.97 9.41 1.77
C LYS A 193 -9.08 10.37 0.60
N GLY A 194 -9.26 9.82 -0.59
CA GLY A 194 -9.35 10.58 -1.83
C GLY A 194 -10.78 10.99 -2.15
N PRO A 195 -10.96 12.07 -2.94
CA PRO A 195 -12.30 12.59 -3.26
C PRO A 195 -13.10 11.72 -4.22
N ALA A 196 -12.47 10.71 -4.85
CA ALA A 196 -13.15 9.76 -5.74
C ALA A 196 -13.73 8.55 -4.98
N LEU A 197 -13.42 8.39 -3.69
CA LEU A 197 -13.98 7.32 -2.88
C LEU A 197 -15.47 7.56 -2.64
N ASP A 198 -16.30 6.58 -2.97
CA ASP A 198 -17.74 6.64 -2.74
C ASP A 198 -18.04 6.70 -1.24
N PRO A 199 -19.08 7.41 -0.78
CA PRO A 199 -19.42 7.48 0.64
C PRO A 199 -19.72 6.14 1.33
N GLU A 200 -20.21 5.14 0.60
CA GLU A 200 -20.43 3.79 1.14
C GLU A 200 -19.09 3.07 1.32
N ASP A 201 -18.21 3.17 0.33
CA ASP A 201 -16.85 2.64 0.38
C ASP A 201 -15.99 3.36 1.44
N GLU A 202 -16.17 4.68 1.59
CA GLU A 202 -15.52 5.45 2.65
C GLU A 202 -15.89 4.93 4.04
N ALA A 203 -17.17 4.65 4.28
CA ALA A 203 -17.64 4.11 5.55
C ALA A 203 -17.07 2.70 5.82
N ALA A 204 -17.04 1.84 4.79
CA ALA A 204 -16.45 0.50 4.90
C ALA A 204 -14.94 0.56 5.15
N LEU A 205 -14.24 1.49 4.51
CA LEU A 205 -12.81 1.73 4.73
C LEU A 205 -12.54 2.22 6.15
N ASP A 206 -13.39 3.07 6.71
CA ASP A 206 -13.28 3.54 8.10
C ASP A 206 -13.44 2.36 9.09
N GLU A 207 -14.36 1.44 8.85
CA GLU A 207 -14.51 0.22 9.65
C GLU A 207 -13.28 -0.68 9.54
N PHE A 208 -12.72 -0.83 8.35
CA PHE A 208 -11.48 -1.58 8.14
C PHE A 208 -10.28 -0.96 8.89
N ILE A 209 -10.11 0.37 8.81
CA ILE A 209 -9.06 1.10 9.53
C ILE A 209 -9.23 0.92 11.05
N ALA A 210 -10.46 1.04 11.56
CA ALA A 210 -10.76 0.81 12.98
C ALA A 210 -10.41 -0.61 13.42
N GLY A 211 -10.69 -1.61 12.59
CA GLY A 211 -10.34 -3.01 12.85
C GLY A 211 -8.83 -3.27 12.87
N LEU A 212 -8.05 -2.58 12.00
CA LEU A 212 -6.59 -2.62 12.06
C LEU A 212 -6.06 -1.95 13.33
N ALA A 213 -6.68 -0.83 13.74
CA ALA A 213 -6.28 -0.03 14.89
C ALA A 213 -6.49 -0.78 16.22
N ASP A 214 -7.61 -1.45 16.40
CA ASP A 214 -7.95 -2.18 17.63
C ASP A 214 -7.47 -3.65 17.61
N GLY A 215 -6.92 -4.10 16.47
CA GLY A 215 -6.37 -5.45 16.28
C GLY A 215 -7.43 -6.54 16.06
N SER A 216 -8.70 -6.18 15.86
CA SER A 216 -9.74 -7.14 15.46
C SER A 216 -9.53 -7.66 14.03
N ILE A 217 -8.86 -6.88 13.18
CA ILE A 217 -8.36 -7.28 11.88
C ILE A 217 -6.84 -7.42 11.94
N SER A 218 -6.34 -8.64 11.72
CA SER A 218 -4.91 -8.96 11.73
C SER A 218 -4.54 -9.74 10.46
N LEU A 219 -4.16 -9.02 9.41
CA LEU A 219 -3.96 -9.62 8.08
C LEU A 219 -2.65 -10.40 7.95
N TRP A 220 -1.66 -10.11 8.80
CA TRP A 220 -0.44 -10.91 8.90
C TRP A 220 -0.65 -12.18 9.77
N THR A 221 -1.82 -12.81 9.63
CA THR A 221 -2.19 -14.04 10.35
C THR A 221 -2.55 -15.13 9.35
N GLY A 222 -2.01 -16.33 9.55
CA GLY A 222 -2.18 -17.47 8.67
C GLY A 222 -3.58 -18.14 8.75
N PRO A 223 -3.89 -18.97 7.76
CA PRO A 223 -2.92 -19.57 6.85
C PRO A 223 -2.52 -18.63 5.70
N LEU A 224 -1.23 -18.48 5.47
CA LEU A 224 -0.68 -17.74 4.34
C LEU A 224 0.41 -18.57 3.66
N ASN A 225 0.34 -18.68 2.34
CA ASN A 225 1.33 -19.33 1.51
C ASN A 225 2.14 -18.30 0.72
N LEU A 226 3.37 -18.67 0.38
CA LEU A 226 4.20 -17.91 -0.56
C LEU A 226 3.81 -18.27 -2.01
N GLN A 227 4.25 -17.44 -2.95
CA GLN A 227 3.95 -17.58 -4.37
C GLN A 227 4.40 -18.94 -4.96
N ASP A 228 5.44 -19.57 -4.39
CA ASP A 228 5.89 -20.91 -4.79
C ASP A 228 5.05 -22.06 -4.21
N GLY A 229 3.98 -21.74 -3.47
CA GLY A 229 3.08 -22.69 -2.82
C GLY A 229 3.58 -23.21 -1.46
N SER A 230 4.74 -22.75 -0.98
CA SER A 230 5.22 -23.13 0.35
C SER A 230 4.44 -22.39 1.44
N ALA A 231 4.13 -23.08 2.55
CA ALA A 231 3.47 -22.45 3.70
C ALA A 231 4.41 -21.43 4.35
N TRP A 232 3.95 -20.18 4.50
CA TRP A 232 4.67 -19.15 5.23
C TRP A 232 4.19 -19.03 6.67
N LEU A 233 2.87 -18.98 6.90
CA LEU A 233 2.25 -19.00 8.22
C LEU A 233 1.21 -20.11 8.30
N ALA A 234 1.23 -20.87 9.40
CA ALA A 234 0.21 -21.85 9.68
C ALA A 234 -1.12 -21.17 10.13
N GLU A 235 -2.20 -21.93 10.15
CA GLU A 235 -3.51 -21.45 10.61
C GLU A 235 -3.41 -20.86 12.04
N GLY A 236 -3.84 -19.62 12.20
CA GLY A 236 -3.82 -18.87 13.46
C GLY A 236 -2.43 -18.37 13.90
N GLU A 237 -1.39 -18.64 13.13
CA GLU A 237 -0.05 -18.09 13.38
C GLU A 237 0.00 -16.62 12.89
N THR A 238 0.47 -15.72 13.76
CA THR A 238 0.71 -14.31 13.40
C THR A 238 2.19 -14.08 13.13
N ALA A 239 2.51 -13.41 12.03
CA ALA A 239 3.87 -13.08 11.67
C ALA A 239 4.52 -12.14 12.69
N THR A 240 5.78 -12.40 12.99
CA THR A 240 6.63 -11.46 13.74
C THR A 240 7.02 -10.28 12.83
N GLU A 241 7.36 -9.14 13.44
CA GLU A 241 7.88 -7.98 12.69
C GLU A 241 9.08 -8.33 11.81
N GLN A 242 9.96 -9.22 12.31
CA GLN A 242 11.12 -9.68 11.54
C GLN A 242 10.70 -10.49 10.30
N GLN A 243 9.71 -11.35 10.40
CA GLN A 243 9.20 -12.10 9.24
C GLN A 243 8.57 -11.16 8.22
N ILE A 244 7.80 -10.18 8.65
CA ILE A 244 7.20 -9.17 7.76
C ILE A 244 8.30 -8.33 7.11
N TRP A 245 9.27 -7.81 7.88
CA TRP A 245 10.33 -6.93 7.38
C TRP A 245 11.26 -7.62 6.37
N PHE A 246 11.49 -8.93 6.51
CA PHE A 246 12.37 -9.69 5.64
C PHE A 246 11.61 -10.63 4.68
N MET A 247 10.50 -10.16 4.11
CA MET A 247 9.74 -10.93 3.11
C MET A 247 10.62 -11.36 1.94
N GLU A 248 10.69 -12.67 1.72
CA GLU A 248 11.54 -13.26 0.68
C GLU A 248 10.81 -13.45 -0.65
N GLN A 249 9.48 -13.59 -0.61
CA GLN A 249 8.62 -13.81 -1.79
C GLN A 249 7.31 -13.03 -1.66
N LEU A 250 6.60 -12.93 -2.77
CA LEU A 250 5.20 -12.52 -2.78
C LEU A 250 4.32 -13.63 -2.19
N LEU A 251 3.13 -13.28 -1.75
CA LEU A 251 2.12 -14.24 -1.30
C LEU A 251 1.44 -14.92 -2.50
N GLU A 252 0.94 -16.14 -2.26
CA GLU A 252 0.08 -16.84 -3.20
C GLU A 252 -1.17 -15.99 -3.52
N GLY A 253 -1.53 -15.91 -4.81
CA GLY A 253 -2.61 -15.07 -5.33
C GLY A 253 -2.14 -13.74 -5.89
N ILE A 254 -0.84 -13.39 -5.79
CA ILE A 254 -0.28 -12.23 -6.46
C ILE A 254 0.42 -12.69 -7.74
N GLU A 255 0.11 -12.07 -8.87
CA GLU A 255 0.82 -12.27 -10.11
C GLU A 255 2.01 -11.31 -10.23
N GLY A 256 3.11 -11.77 -10.85
CA GLY A 256 4.36 -11.01 -11.04
C GLY A 256 5.60 -11.72 -10.52
N ALA A 257 6.75 -11.08 -10.67
CA ALA A 257 8.03 -11.63 -10.18
C ALA A 257 8.18 -11.42 -8.67
N SER A 258 8.77 -12.43 -8.00
CA SER A 258 9.02 -12.43 -6.55
C SER A 258 10.46 -12.02 -6.21
#